data_75f78ec55e9b9efd0619ca8054f8e513
#
_entry.id   75f78ec55e9b9efd0619ca8054f8e513
#
_cell.length_a   1.000
_cell.length_b   1.000
_cell.length_c   1.000
_cell.angle_alpha   90.00
_cell.angle_beta   90.00
_cell.angle_gamma   90.00
#
_symmetry.space_group_name_H-M   'P 1'
#
loop_
_entity.id
_entity.type
_entity.pdbx_description
1 polymer ?
#
loop_
_entity_poly.entity_id
_entity_poly.type
_entity_poly.pdbx_seq_one_letter_code
_entity_poly.pdbx_strand_id
1 'polypeptide(L)'
;MNQQDFQIKEMNYSGVSQFYRRTPSRAYVVEVGLSSSIRGDILQEAVNATLRRMPYCADALVERNGDFYYAVNPLPFEVAETEQLRRVGGAETNWHCLDVTYWNDTAWFSMFHGFCDGLGLNLFIEATLYNYFCIRDGKRYAVEGIRTPDSPVLPGEEKDPFAQTYALPEGFTMDFFGEKYLHLPEIDEKPLDIMYGVPVRVKEDAFMRFVRENKSTPVAMLHVLMANAVQAVHPENDQTVGALVPASVRRHLDSDNTFKNCSSALRLSYPMAQMRSLPFSEQAQRSRAMLKQANDENLAKYIANAMGGALRQISAKIPNFAGRLPYLDFQKNANNDTYMIDYVGGLKAGEYAREILRTKYMATNTEPNFSTVTLYISATSGFFHFEIVRAFESGAYVDAFLEQLSRHGIAYAREPESRYITPENGLITDLGLLNNVN
;
A
#
# COMPACT_ATOMS: atom_id res chain seq x y z
N MET A 1 -2.12 5.33 -31.59
CA MET A 1 -3.03 4.19 -31.31
C MET A 1 -4.04 4.69 -30.29
N ASN A 2 -5.33 4.50 -30.53
CA ASN A 2 -6.38 4.94 -29.60
C ASN A 2 -6.55 3.84 -28.53
N GLN A 3 -6.75 4.20 -27.26
CA GLN A 3 -7.09 3.24 -26.19
C GLN A 3 -8.30 2.35 -26.52
N GLN A 4 -9.15 2.81 -27.42
CA GLN A 4 -10.31 2.07 -27.94
C GLN A 4 -9.89 0.74 -28.62
N ASP A 5 -8.65 0.61 -29.06
CA ASP A 5 -8.14 -0.56 -29.77
C ASP A 5 -7.44 -1.57 -28.85
N PHE A 6 -7.31 -1.27 -27.54
CA PHE A 6 -6.64 -2.16 -26.58
C PHE A 6 -7.48 -3.40 -26.29
N GLN A 7 -6.84 -4.55 -26.21
CA GLN A 7 -7.49 -5.82 -25.87
C GLN A 7 -7.88 -5.84 -24.40
N ILE A 8 -9.18 -5.84 -24.11
CA ILE A 8 -9.73 -5.86 -22.75
C ILE A 8 -9.47 -7.22 -22.09
N LYS A 9 -9.10 -7.18 -20.80
CA LYS A 9 -9.10 -8.28 -19.85
C LYS A 9 -10.34 -8.24 -18.96
N GLU A 10 -10.47 -9.22 -18.07
CA GLU A 10 -11.55 -9.21 -17.08
C GLU A 10 -11.44 -8.04 -16.09
N MET A 11 -12.60 -7.61 -15.57
CA MET A 11 -12.67 -6.61 -14.51
C MET A 11 -12.04 -7.16 -13.22
N ASN A 12 -11.27 -6.33 -12.53
CA ASN A 12 -10.77 -6.67 -11.20
C ASN A 12 -11.85 -6.39 -10.13
N TYR A 13 -12.14 -7.39 -9.30
CA TYR A 13 -13.14 -7.31 -8.24
C TYR A 13 -12.56 -6.92 -6.87
N SER A 14 -11.28 -6.59 -6.74
CA SER A 14 -10.80 -5.99 -5.51
C SER A 14 -11.51 -4.64 -5.29
N GLY A 15 -12.08 -4.44 -4.10
CA GLY A 15 -12.82 -3.22 -3.79
C GLY A 15 -12.01 -1.94 -4.00
N VAL A 16 -10.72 -2.03 -3.76
CA VAL A 16 -9.75 -0.94 -3.94
C VAL A 16 -9.75 -0.41 -5.39
N SER A 17 -9.89 -1.27 -6.39
CA SER A 17 -9.89 -0.86 -7.82
C SER A 17 -11.02 0.10 -8.17
N GLN A 18 -12.12 0.08 -7.45
CA GLN A 18 -13.25 0.96 -7.69
C GLN A 18 -13.08 2.32 -7.02
N PHE A 19 -12.50 2.38 -5.82
CA PHE A 19 -12.30 3.63 -5.08
C PHE A 19 -11.29 4.57 -5.73
N TYR A 20 -10.22 4.05 -6.29
CA TYR A 20 -9.14 4.85 -6.88
C TYR A 20 -9.54 5.65 -8.13
N ARG A 21 -10.64 5.28 -8.78
CA ARG A 21 -11.15 5.99 -9.95
C ARG A 21 -11.77 7.35 -9.64
N ARG A 22 -12.07 7.60 -8.39
CA ARG A 22 -12.72 8.85 -7.97
C ARG A 22 -11.74 9.95 -7.61
N THR A 23 -10.56 9.57 -7.20
CA THR A 23 -9.55 10.51 -6.78
C THR A 23 -8.39 10.51 -7.73
N PRO A 24 -8.05 11.71 -8.13
CA PRO A 24 -7.12 11.96 -9.20
C PRO A 24 -5.71 11.45 -9.01
N SER A 25 -5.23 11.16 -7.83
CA SER A 25 -3.81 11.04 -7.56
C SER A 25 -3.44 9.87 -6.65
N ARG A 26 -4.19 8.79 -6.71
CA ARG A 26 -3.90 7.64 -5.87
C ARG A 26 -2.87 6.71 -6.47
N ALA A 27 -1.63 7.15 -6.44
CA ALA A 27 -0.51 6.28 -6.65
C ALA A 27 -0.05 5.69 -5.31
N TYR A 28 0.33 4.44 -5.30
CA TYR A 28 1.18 3.84 -4.29
C TYR A 28 2.60 3.88 -4.84
N VAL A 29 3.51 4.41 -4.05
CA VAL A 29 4.88 4.70 -4.50
C VAL A 29 5.87 3.99 -3.61
N VAL A 30 6.86 3.36 -4.22
CA VAL A 30 8.03 2.82 -3.54
C VAL A 30 9.27 3.54 -4.01
N GLU A 31 9.91 4.27 -3.12
CA GLU A 31 11.21 4.87 -3.33
C GLU A 31 12.31 3.85 -2.98
N VAL A 32 13.26 3.68 -3.87
CA VAL A 32 14.44 2.81 -3.67
C VAL A 32 15.70 3.64 -3.87
N GLY A 33 16.46 3.84 -2.79
CA GLY A 33 17.76 4.52 -2.85
C GLY A 33 18.90 3.51 -2.97
N LEU A 34 19.78 3.73 -3.94
CA LEU A 34 20.94 2.90 -4.21
C LEU A 34 22.25 3.53 -3.69
N SER A 35 23.31 2.75 -3.63
CA SER A 35 24.64 3.20 -3.20
C SER A 35 25.39 4.02 -4.26
N SER A 36 24.89 4.06 -5.49
CA SER A 36 25.50 4.76 -6.62
C SER A 36 24.42 5.33 -7.55
N SER A 37 24.81 6.32 -8.35
CA SER A 37 23.92 6.91 -9.35
C SER A 37 23.35 5.86 -10.30
N ILE A 38 22.08 5.99 -10.61
CA ILE A 38 21.36 5.08 -11.51
C ILE A 38 21.74 5.39 -12.96
N ARG A 39 21.99 4.35 -13.70
CA ARG A 39 22.16 4.42 -15.16
C ARG A 39 20.81 4.20 -15.81
N GLY A 40 20.24 5.26 -16.39
CA GLY A 40 18.90 5.21 -16.98
C GLY A 40 18.77 4.26 -18.16
N ASP A 41 19.82 4.15 -18.98
CA ASP A 41 19.89 3.17 -20.08
C ASP A 41 19.76 1.73 -19.57
N ILE A 42 20.47 1.40 -18.50
CA ILE A 42 20.40 0.07 -17.85
C ILE A 42 19.05 -0.14 -17.17
N LEU A 43 18.51 0.90 -16.50
CA LEU A 43 17.21 0.80 -15.83
C LEU A 43 16.09 0.55 -16.85
N GLN A 44 16.12 1.24 -17.99
CA GLN A 44 15.18 0.99 -19.09
C GLN A 44 15.28 -0.45 -19.62
N GLU A 45 16.50 -0.94 -19.82
CA GLU A 45 16.71 -2.32 -20.29
C GLU A 45 16.23 -3.34 -19.25
N ALA A 46 16.48 -3.08 -17.97
CA ALA A 46 16.03 -3.91 -16.85
C ALA A 46 14.50 -3.97 -16.76
N VAL A 47 13.82 -2.85 -16.90
CA VAL A 47 12.33 -2.79 -16.96
C VAL A 47 11.83 -3.60 -18.15
N ASN A 48 12.42 -3.44 -19.33
CA ASN A 48 12.04 -4.21 -20.51
C ASN A 48 12.24 -5.72 -20.32
N ALA A 49 13.34 -6.13 -19.65
CA ALA A 49 13.57 -7.53 -19.31
C ALA A 49 12.54 -8.07 -18.32
N THR A 50 12.16 -7.27 -17.33
CA THR A 50 11.10 -7.61 -16.37
C THR A 50 9.75 -7.77 -17.06
N LEU A 51 9.39 -6.85 -17.93
CA LEU A 51 8.12 -6.89 -18.67
C LEU A 51 8.03 -8.06 -19.67
N ARG A 52 9.17 -8.52 -20.22
CA ARG A 52 9.16 -9.77 -21.02
C ARG A 52 8.75 -11.00 -20.19
N ARG A 53 9.14 -11.06 -18.90
CA ARG A 53 8.77 -12.15 -17.98
C ARG A 53 7.37 -11.92 -17.35
N MET A 54 7.00 -10.67 -17.11
CA MET A 54 5.78 -10.25 -16.43
C MET A 54 4.99 -9.24 -17.29
N PRO A 55 4.51 -9.65 -18.49
CA PRO A 55 3.89 -8.72 -19.44
C PRO A 55 2.62 -8.05 -18.90
N TYR A 56 1.92 -8.67 -17.98
CA TYR A 56 0.76 -8.11 -17.30
C TYR A 56 1.07 -6.86 -16.45
N CYS A 57 2.33 -6.63 -16.08
CA CYS A 57 2.71 -5.40 -15.38
C CYS A 57 2.64 -4.16 -16.28
N ALA A 58 2.58 -4.33 -17.60
CA ALA A 58 2.40 -3.23 -18.55
C ALA A 58 0.92 -2.93 -18.88
N ASP A 59 -0.04 -3.59 -18.27
CA ASP A 59 -1.46 -3.37 -18.59
C ASP A 59 -1.89 -1.91 -18.37
N ALA A 60 -2.84 -1.47 -19.17
CA ALA A 60 -3.52 -0.19 -19.05
C ALA A 60 -4.89 -0.34 -18.36
N LEU A 61 -5.41 0.77 -17.84
CA LEU A 61 -6.81 0.90 -17.43
C LEU A 61 -7.57 1.65 -18.52
N VAL A 62 -8.58 1.03 -19.12
CA VAL A 62 -9.37 1.61 -20.20
C VAL A 62 -10.85 1.67 -19.85
N GLU A 63 -11.55 2.67 -20.41
CA GLU A 63 -13.00 2.77 -20.32
C GLU A 63 -13.68 2.07 -21.50
N ARG A 64 -14.74 1.32 -21.21
CA ARG A 64 -15.67 0.76 -22.19
C ARG A 64 -17.10 0.79 -21.65
N ASN A 65 -18.00 1.41 -22.39
CA ASN A 65 -19.43 1.45 -22.04
C ASN A 65 -19.71 2.03 -20.64
N GLY A 66 -18.92 3.02 -20.21
CA GLY A 66 -19.06 3.66 -18.90
C GLY A 66 -18.51 2.82 -17.74
N ASP A 67 -17.68 1.83 -18.00
CA ASP A 67 -16.99 1.04 -17.00
C ASP A 67 -15.49 0.89 -17.30
N PHE A 68 -14.72 0.43 -16.31
CA PHE A 68 -13.28 0.35 -16.40
C PHE A 68 -12.79 -1.10 -16.43
N TYR A 69 -11.86 -1.35 -17.35
CA TYR A 69 -11.24 -2.66 -17.55
C TYR A 69 -9.74 -2.54 -17.65
N TYR A 70 -9.02 -3.54 -17.15
CA TYR A 70 -7.63 -3.69 -17.53
C TYR A 70 -7.54 -4.19 -18.96
N ALA A 71 -6.53 -3.73 -19.67
CA ALA A 71 -6.32 -4.08 -21.07
C ALA A 71 -4.82 -4.27 -21.34
N VAL A 72 -4.51 -5.15 -22.29
CA VAL A 72 -3.15 -5.32 -22.81
C VAL A 72 -2.73 -3.99 -23.45
N ASN A 73 -1.64 -3.42 -22.97
CA ASN A 73 -1.10 -2.17 -23.48
C ASN A 73 0.05 -2.45 -24.44
N PRO A 74 -0.10 -2.16 -25.74
CA PRO A 74 0.96 -2.37 -26.73
C PRO A 74 1.97 -1.21 -26.81
N LEU A 75 1.76 -0.11 -26.06
CA LEU A 75 2.64 1.04 -26.09
C LEU A 75 3.94 0.76 -25.30
N PRO A 76 5.06 1.43 -25.63
CA PRO A 76 6.31 1.24 -24.90
C PRO A 76 6.18 1.71 -23.45
N PHE A 77 6.84 0.99 -22.55
CA PHE A 77 7.03 1.41 -21.19
C PHE A 77 8.32 2.25 -21.10
N GLU A 78 8.19 3.52 -20.76
CA GLU A 78 9.30 4.47 -20.77
C GLU A 78 9.68 4.88 -19.33
N VAL A 79 10.94 4.59 -18.95
CA VAL A 79 11.54 5.09 -17.71
C VAL A 79 11.92 6.56 -17.90
N ALA A 80 11.63 7.43 -16.93
CA ALA A 80 11.95 8.86 -17.03
C ALA A 80 12.98 9.31 -15.99
N GLU A 81 13.90 10.17 -16.41
CA GLU A 81 14.84 10.86 -15.52
C GLU A 81 14.19 12.12 -14.95
N THR A 82 13.58 11.99 -13.78
CA THR A 82 12.90 13.10 -13.08
C THR A 82 12.63 12.72 -11.62
N GLU A 83 12.68 13.73 -10.73
CA GLU A 83 12.22 13.60 -9.33
C GLU A 83 10.71 13.71 -9.20
N GLN A 84 10.02 14.21 -10.24
CA GLN A 84 8.58 14.37 -10.20
C GLN A 84 7.87 13.05 -10.52
N LEU A 85 6.93 12.69 -9.69
CA LEU A 85 6.05 11.53 -9.95
C LEU A 85 5.16 11.86 -11.16
N ARG A 86 5.21 10.98 -12.16
CA ARG A 86 4.35 11.06 -13.33
C ARG A 86 2.98 10.45 -13.00
N ARG A 87 2.01 10.85 -13.78
CA ARG A 87 0.63 10.39 -13.65
C ARG A 87 0.46 8.98 -14.18
N VAL A 88 0.31 8.02 -13.28
CA VAL A 88 0.09 6.60 -13.61
C VAL A 88 -1.27 6.42 -14.30
N GLY A 89 -1.30 5.69 -15.41
CA GLY A 89 -2.51 5.48 -16.21
C GLY A 89 -2.91 6.69 -17.07
N GLY A 90 -2.08 7.73 -17.15
CA GLY A 90 -2.25 8.88 -18.03
C GLY A 90 -1.40 8.83 -19.31
N ALA A 91 -1.53 9.84 -20.16
CA ALA A 91 -0.77 9.95 -21.40
C ALA A 91 0.76 10.02 -21.15
N GLU A 92 1.19 10.62 -20.04
CA GLU A 92 2.60 10.75 -19.65
C GLU A 92 3.30 9.40 -19.42
N THR A 93 2.53 8.38 -19.07
CA THR A 93 3.02 7.02 -18.82
C THR A 93 2.59 6.04 -19.91
N ASN A 94 2.24 6.53 -21.10
CA ASN A 94 1.68 5.70 -22.15
C ASN A 94 0.51 4.81 -21.65
N TRP A 95 -0.28 5.32 -20.71
CA TRP A 95 -1.45 4.65 -20.09
C TRP A 95 -1.13 3.43 -19.22
N HIS A 96 0.14 3.13 -18.95
CA HIS A 96 0.50 2.05 -18.03
C HIS A 96 0.02 2.34 -16.61
N CYS A 97 -0.46 1.29 -15.93
CA CYS A 97 -0.86 1.35 -14.52
C CYS A 97 0.31 1.33 -13.54
N LEU A 98 1.52 1.16 -14.05
CA LEU A 98 2.81 1.31 -13.35
C LEU A 98 3.61 2.42 -14.01
N ASP A 99 4.53 3.01 -13.23
CA ASP A 99 5.52 3.95 -13.71
C ASP A 99 6.86 3.75 -12.99
N VAL A 100 7.96 4.09 -13.68
CA VAL A 100 9.30 4.08 -13.11
C VAL A 100 9.98 5.40 -13.47
N THR A 101 10.34 6.18 -12.46
CA THR A 101 11.17 7.37 -12.61
C THR A 101 12.44 7.23 -11.78
N TYR A 102 13.48 7.99 -12.10
CA TYR A 102 14.70 8.01 -11.32
C TYR A 102 15.36 9.38 -11.36
N TRP A 103 16.13 9.67 -10.32
CA TRP A 103 17.01 10.84 -10.25
C TRP A 103 18.21 10.53 -9.36
N ASN A 104 19.41 10.79 -9.86
CA ASN A 104 20.66 10.48 -9.18
C ASN A 104 20.74 8.99 -8.75
N ASP A 105 20.70 8.72 -7.44
CA ASP A 105 20.78 7.40 -6.82
C ASP A 105 19.41 6.79 -6.45
N THR A 106 18.35 7.47 -6.79
CA THR A 106 16.99 7.11 -6.32
C THR A 106 16.07 6.78 -7.48
N ALA A 107 15.36 5.65 -7.37
CA ALA A 107 14.27 5.28 -8.27
C ALA A 107 12.94 5.28 -7.52
N TRP A 108 11.88 5.72 -8.20
CA TRP A 108 10.50 5.65 -7.72
C TRP A 108 9.70 4.72 -8.61
N PHE A 109 9.06 3.75 -7.99
CA PHE A 109 8.13 2.82 -8.61
C PHE A 109 6.72 3.19 -8.18
N SER A 110 5.93 3.68 -9.09
CA SER A 110 4.58 4.15 -8.83
C SER A 110 3.55 3.22 -9.44
N MET A 111 2.45 2.97 -8.76
CA MET A 111 1.35 2.19 -9.30
C MET A 111 -0.01 2.82 -9.02
N PHE A 112 -0.97 2.57 -9.89
CA PHE A 112 -2.37 2.72 -9.57
C PHE A 112 -2.77 1.62 -8.57
N HIS A 113 -3.14 1.98 -7.34
CA HIS A 113 -3.33 0.99 -6.26
C HIS A 113 -4.50 0.00 -6.49
N GLY A 114 -5.38 0.27 -7.45
CA GLY A 114 -6.36 -0.71 -7.92
C GLY A 114 -5.75 -1.84 -8.75
N PHE A 115 -4.53 -1.63 -9.28
CA PHE A 115 -3.86 -2.57 -10.17
C PHE A 115 -3.22 -3.74 -9.43
N CYS A 116 -2.46 -3.45 -8.37
CA CYS A 116 -1.90 -4.43 -7.48
C CYS A 116 -1.79 -3.88 -6.04
N ASP A 117 -1.34 -4.67 -5.10
CA ASP A 117 -0.97 -4.22 -3.75
C ASP A 117 0.55 -4.05 -3.62
N GLY A 118 1.00 -3.63 -2.44
CA GLY A 118 2.42 -3.41 -2.17
C GLY A 118 3.28 -4.66 -2.40
N LEU A 119 2.79 -5.87 -2.09
CA LEU A 119 3.52 -7.11 -2.38
C LEU A 119 3.55 -7.41 -3.88
N GLY A 120 2.46 -7.13 -4.61
CA GLY A 120 2.44 -7.24 -6.07
C GLY A 120 3.46 -6.29 -6.72
N LEU A 121 3.52 -5.04 -6.25
CA LEU A 121 4.52 -4.08 -6.71
C LEU A 121 5.95 -4.54 -6.39
N ASN A 122 6.18 -5.11 -5.21
CA ASN A 122 7.49 -5.65 -4.85
C ASN A 122 7.99 -6.73 -5.83
N LEU A 123 7.09 -7.60 -6.34
CA LEU A 123 7.49 -8.57 -7.37
C LEU A 123 8.08 -7.91 -8.61
N PHE A 124 7.50 -6.77 -9.04
CA PHE A 124 8.00 -6.00 -10.17
C PHE A 124 9.32 -5.30 -9.85
N ILE A 125 9.42 -4.67 -8.67
CA ILE A 125 10.64 -3.97 -8.19
C ILE A 125 11.80 -4.96 -8.06
N GLU A 126 11.58 -6.09 -7.38
CA GLU A 126 12.58 -7.13 -7.14
C GLU A 126 13.14 -7.68 -8.47
N ALA A 127 12.26 -7.97 -9.43
CA ALA A 127 12.65 -8.43 -10.76
C ALA A 127 13.43 -7.34 -11.54
N THR A 128 13.00 -6.08 -11.45
CA THR A 128 13.66 -4.96 -12.12
C THR A 128 15.04 -4.70 -11.52
N LEU A 129 15.18 -4.68 -10.21
CA LEU A 129 16.48 -4.53 -9.54
C LEU A 129 17.41 -5.69 -9.85
N TYR A 130 16.91 -6.93 -9.85
CA TYR A 130 17.70 -8.09 -10.29
C TYR A 130 18.27 -7.89 -11.70
N ASN A 131 17.42 -7.54 -12.65
CA ASN A 131 17.84 -7.31 -14.04
C ASN A 131 18.81 -6.13 -14.13
N TYR A 132 18.55 -5.03 -13.41
CA TYR A 132 19.43 -3.86 -13.38
C TYR A 132 20.85 -4.22 -12.93
N PHE A 133 20.98 -4.90 -11.79
CA PHE A 133 22.29 -5.28 -11.27
C PHE A 133 22.98 -6.34 -12.15
N CYS A 134 22.23 -7.29 -12.70
CA CYS A 134 22.81 -8.27 -13.64
C CYS A 134 23.37 -7.61 -14.91
N ILE A 135 22.64 -6.65 -15.50
CA ILE A 135 23.08 -5.93 -16.71
C ILE A 135 24.25 -5.01 -16.37
N ARG A 136 24.14 -4.23 -15.28
CA ARG A 136 25.20 -3.30 -14.85
C ARG A 136 26.54 -4.01 -14.63
N ASP A 137 26.50 -5.16 -13.98
CA ASP A 137 27.71 -5.87 -13.54
C ASP A 137 28.16 -6.98 -14.49
N GLY A 138 27.41 -7.22 -15.57
CA GLY A 138 27.70 -8.23 -16.57
C GLY A 138 27.73 -9.67 -16.02
N LYS A 139 26.96 -9.93 -14.94
CA LYS A 139 26.91 -11.25 -14.28
C LYS A 139 25.50 -11.58 -13.79
N ARG A 140 25.25 -12.86 -13.56
CA ARG A 140 24.00 -13.31 -12.90
C ARG A 140 24.21 -13.46 -11.41
N TYR A 141 23.24 -13.01 -10.64
CA TYR A 141 23.20 -13.16 -9.18
C TYR A 141 22.34 -14.37 -8.80
N ALA A 142 22.78 -15.13 -7.79
CA ALA A 142 21.92 -16.13 -7.17
C ALA A 142 20.84 -15.43 -6.33
N VAL A 143 19.59 -15.76 -6.59
CA VAL A 143 18.42 -15.19 -5.90
C VAL A 143 17.36 -16.26 -5.67
N GLU A 144 16.56 -16.08 -4.63
CA GLU A 144 15.44 -16.96 -4.33
C GLU A 144 14.12 -16.16 -4.28
N GLY A 145 13.07 -16.70 -4.91
CA GLY A 145 11.73 -16.11 -4.89
C GLY A 145 11.58 -14.83 -5.70
N ILE A 146 12.54 -14.47 -6.54
CA ILE A 146 12.48 -13.37 -7.51
C ILE A 146 12.11 -13.93 -8.89
N ARG A 147 11.22 -13.23 -9.59
CA ARG A 147 10.82 -13.58 -10.96
C ARG A 147 11.86 -13.13 -11.97
N THR A 148 12.91 -13.95 -12.11
CA THR A 148 13.99 -13.71 -13.08
C THR A 148 13.51 -14.01 -14.51
N PRO A 149 14.20 -13.53 -15.57
CA PRO A 149 13.84 -13.79 -16.97
C PRO A 149 13.67 -15.28 -17.29
N ASP A 150 14.45 -16.15 -16.65
CA ASP A 150 14.45 -17.60 -16.89
C ASP A 150 13.51 -18.35 -15.94
N SER A 151 12.87 -17.69 -14.97
CA SER A 151 11.95 -18.35 -14.05
C SER A 151 10.65 -18.71 -14.75
N PRO A 152 10.07 -19.91 -14.47
CA PRO A 152 8.81 -20.32 -15.08
C PRO A 152 7.67 -19.39 -14.69
N VAL A 153 6.68 -19.24 -15.59
CA VAL A 153 5.43 -18.59 -15.24
C VAL A 153 4.65 -19.51 -14.30
N LEU A 154 4.31 -18.97 -13.12
CA LEU A 154 3.61 -19.74 -12.09
C LEU A 154 2.10 -19.70 -12.32
N PRO A 155 1.35 -20.76 -11.99
CA PRO A 155 -0.10 -20.74 -12.03
C PRO A 155 -0.66 -19.62 -11.15
N GLY A 156 -1.61 -18.85 -11.69
CA GLY A 156 -2.34 -17.83 -10.94
C GLY A 156 -1.61 -16.49 -10.72
N GLU A 157 -0.54 -16.19 -11.49
CA GLU A 157 0.14 -14.89 -11.38
C GLU A 157 -0.78 -13.68 -11.63
N GLU A 158 -1.81 -13.85 -12.47
CA GLU A 158 -2.83 -12.82 -12.76
C GLU A 158 -4.19 -13.10 -12.10
N LYS A 159 -4.29 -14.12 -11.22
CA LYS A 159 -5.55 -14.49 -10.58
C LYS A 159 -6.07 -13.33 -9.72
N ASP A 160 -7.34 -12.94 -9.91
CA ASP A 160 -8.03 -12.06 -8.99
C ASP A 160 -8.65 -12.89 -7.85
N PRO A 161 -8.14 -12.78 -6.61
CA PRO A 161 -8.65 -13.57 -5.49
C PRO A 161 -10.07 -13.20 -5.09
N PHE A 162 -10.56 -12.00 -5.45
CA PHE A 162 -11.91 -11.54 -5.14
C PHE A 162 -12.95 -11.90 -6.20
N ALA A 163 -12.53 -12.49 -7.32
CA ALA A 163 -13.42 -12.94 -8.38
C ALA A 163 -14.23 -14.20 -8.05
N GLN A 164 -13.83 -14.96 -7.03
CA GLN A 164 -14.46 -16.21 -6.62
C GLN A 164 -15.16 -16.11 -5.27
N THR A 165 -15.98 -17.12 -4.94
CA THR A 165 -16.61 -17.25 -3.63
C THR A 165 -15.93 -18.39 -2.85
N TYR A 166 -15.62 -18.14 -1.59
CA TYR A 166 -14.96 -19.09 -0.69
C TYR A 166 -15.97 -19.73 0.24
N ALA A 167 -15.79 -21.04 0.50
CA ALA A 167 -16.59 -21.75 1.49
C ALA A 167 -16.27 -21.25 2.91
N LEU A 168 -17.31 -21.08 3.71
CA LEU A 168 -17.23 -20.68 5.12
C LEU A 168 -17.94 -21.71 5.99
N PRO A 169 -17.57 -21.84 7.27
CA PRO A 169 -18.35 -22.64 8.23
C PRO A 169 -19.80 -22.17 8.29
N GLU A 170 -20.73 -23.09 8.52
CA GLU A 170 -22.14 -22.76 8.65
C GLU A 170 -22.39 -21.75 9.78
N GLY A 171 -23.14 -20.69 9.47
CA GLY A 171 -23.45 -19.63 10.42
C GLY A 171 -22.30 -18.65 10.70
N PHE A 172 -21.16 -18.74 10.01
CA PHE A 172 -20.07 -17.77 10.20
C PHE A 172 -20.53 -16.37 9.77
N THR A 173 -20.56 -15.47 10.73
CA THR A 173 -20.87 -14.04 10.53
C THR A 173 -19.91 -13.18 11.31
N MET A 174 -19.66 -11.95 10.83
CA MET A 174 -18.84 -10.98 11.50
C MET A 174 -19.39 -9.58 11.29
N ASP A 175 -19.42 -8.80 12.38
CA ASP A 175 -19.66 -7.37 12.29
C ASP A 175 -18.33 -6.64 11.99
N PHE A 176 -18.13 -6.31 10.72
CA PHE A 176 -16.90 -5.67 10.26
C PHE A 176 -16.87 -4.16 10.52
N PHE A 177 -18.02 -3.53 10.76
CA PHE A 177 -18.18 -2.09 10.88
C PHE A 177 -18.72 -1.62 12.23
N GLY A 178 -18.92 -2.53 13.19
CA GLY A 178 -19.64 -2.24 14.42
C GLY A 178 -18.90 -1.41 15.46
N GLU A 179 -17.57 -1.38 15.44
CA GLU A 179 -16.78 -0.65 16.42
C GLU A 179 -16.48 0.78 15.92
N LYS A 180 -16.74 1.76 16.78
CA LYS A 180 -16.41 3.17 16.53
C LYS A 180 -15.10 3.51 17.22
N TYR A 181 -14.18 4.08 16.46
CA TYR A 181 -12.88 4.52 16.94
C TYR A 181 -12.82 6.03 17.11
N LEU A 182 -11.81 6.46 17.85
CA LEU A 182 -11.49 7.88 18.00
C LEU A 182 -11.24 8.52 16.64
N HIS A 183 -12.03 9.53 16.31
CA HIS A 183 -11.81 10.40 15.17
C HIS A 183 -10.84 11.51 15.57
N LEU A 184 -9.75 11.69 14.84
CA LEU A 184 -8.80 12.76 15.10
C LEU A 184 -9.38 14.08 14.56
N PRO A 185 -9.51 15.13 15.40
CA PRO A 185 -10.19 16.37 15.00
C PRO A 185 -9.51 17.13 13.85
N GLU A 186 -8.19 16.99 13.71
CA GLU A 186 -7.42 17.63 12.63
C GLU A 186 -7.82 17.17 11.22
N ILE A 187 -8.57 16.06 11.12
CA ILE A 187 -9.12 15.58 9.85
C ILE A 187 -10.07 16.61 9.23
N ASP A 188 -10.85 17.26 10.04
CA ASP A 188 -11.91 18.16 9.58
C ASP A 188 -11.35 19.51 9.08
N GLU A 189 -10.10 19.83 9.46
CA GLU A 189 -9.43 21.09 9.14
C GLU A 189 -8.43 21.00 7.97
N LYS A 190 -8.29 19.84 7.35
CA LYS A 190 -7.21 19.58 6.41
C LYS A 190 -7.35 20.22 5.04
N PRO A 191 -6.25 20.66 4.40
CA PRO A 191 -6.20 20.86 2.97
C PRO A 191 -6.31 19.50 2.25
N LEU A 192 -7.11 19.41 1.19
CA LEU A 192 -7.40 18.17 0.47
C LEU A 192 -6.25 17.67 -0.43
N ASP A 193 -5.24 18.47 -0.67
CA ASP A 193 -4.24 18.33 -1.72
C ASP A 193 -2.79 18.25 -1.22
N ILE A 194 -2.57 18.35 0.10
CA ILE A 194 -1.23 18.31 0.70
C ILE A 194 -1.12 17.16 1.71
N MET A 195 -0.06 16.37 1.57
CA MET A 195 0.36 15.39 2.56
C MET A 195 1.73 15.75 3.10
N TYR A 196 1.94 15.51 4.37
CA TYR A 196 3.20 15.73 5.08
C TYR A 196 3.80 14.39 5.45
N GLY A 197 5.02 14.12 5.00
CA GLY A 197 5.75 12.90 5.31
C GLY A 197 6.96 13.18 6.18
N VAL A 198 7.15 12.44 7.25
CA VAL A 198 8.32 12.51 8.11
C VAL A 198 9.06 11.18 8.05
N PRO A 199 10.21 11.13 7.36
CA PRO A 199 11.04 9.94 7.34
C PRO A 199 11.76 9.77 8.69
N VAL A 200 11.71 8.54 9.23
CA VAL A 200 12.39 8.18 10.47
C VAL A 200 13.10 6.84 10.29
N ARG A 201 14.34 6.77 10.70
CA ARG A 201 15.16 5.57 10.61
C ARG A 201 15.54 5.05 11.99
N VAL A 202 15.31 3.76 12.22
CA VAL A 202 15.58 3.06 13.47
C VAL A 202 16.44 1.83 13.18
N LYS A 203 17.47 1.55 13.98
CA LYS A 203 18.24 0.33 13.83
C LYS A 203 17.37 -0.91 14.04
N GLU A 204 17.39 -1.81 13.07
CA GLU A 204 16.55 -3.01 13.07
C GLU A 204 16.82 -3.91 14.30
N ASP A 205 18.08 -4.17 14.63
CA ASP A 205 18.47 -5.01 15.75
C ASP A 205 17.99 -4.45 17.10
N ALA A 206 18.05 -3.13 17.27
CA ALA A 206 17.61 -2.46 18.49
C ALA A 206 16.08 -2.53 18.64
N PHE A 207 15.34 -2.22 17.57
CA PHE A 207 13.89 -2.30 17.59
C PHE A 207 13.40 -3.75 17.76
N MET A 208 14.01 -4.71 17.05
CA MET A 208 13.66 -6.12 17.18
C MET A 208 13.99 -6.72 18.54
N ARG A 209 15.01 -6.20 19.21
CA ARG A 209 15.30 -6.57 20.62
C ARG A 209 14.16 -6.10 21.51
N PHE A 210 13.77 -4.84 21.42
CA PHE A 210 12.66 -4.27 22.17
C PHE A 210 11.35 -5.03 21.93
N VAL A 211 11.04 -5.38 20.66
CA VAL A 211 9.89 -6.19 20.30
C VAL A 211 9.91 -7.56 20.98
N ARG A 212 11.06 -8.26 20.98
CA ARG A 212 11.20 -9.58 21.61
C ARG A 212 11.10 -9.52 23.13
N GLU A 213 11.72 -8.54 23.78
CA GLU A 213 11.66 -8.33 25.23
C GLU A 213 10.21 -8.15 25.72
N ASN A 214 9.37 -7.50 24.91
CA ASN A 214 7.94 -7.33 25.18
C ASN A 214 7.06 -8.46 24.63
N LYS A 215 7.65 -9.55 24.12
CA LYS A 215 6.94 -10.73 23.57
C LYS A 215 5.90 -10.36 22.48
N SER A 216 6.22 -9.39 21.64
CA SER A 216 5.33 -8.84 20.62
C SER A 216 5.80 -9.13 19.20
N THR A 217 5.20 -8.47 18.21
CA THR A 217 5.60 -8.41 16.80
C THR A 217 5.79 -6.96 16.39
N PRO A 218 6.54 -6.64 15.32
CA PRO A 218 6.75 -5.25 14.91
C PRO A 218 5.45 -4.45 14.78
N VAL A 219 4.48 -4.94 14.04
CA VAL A 219 3.19 -4.26 13.82
C VAL A 219 2.42 -4.06 15.13
N ALA A 220 2.32 -5.09 15.97
CA ALA A 220 1.62 -4.99 17.25
C ALA A 220 2.32 -4.02 18.22
N MET A 221 3.66 -3.96 18.19
CA MET A 221 4.44 -3.01 18.96
C MET A 221 4.20 -1.57 18.47
N LEU A 222 4.22 -1.35 17.17
CA LEU A 222 3.96 -0.03 16.58
C LEU A 222 2.53 0.44 16.87
N HIS A 223 1.57 -0.50 16.89
CA HIS A 223 0.20 -0.19 17.30
C HIS A 223 0.16 0.36 18.73
N VAL A 224 0.83 -0.28 19.68
CA VAL A 224 0.87 0.20 21.07
C VAL A 224 1.59 1.55 21.19
N LEU A 225 2.73 1.71 20.53
CA LEU A 225 3.48 2.97 20.54
C LEU A 225 2.64 4.13 19.96
N MET A 226 1.95 3.90 18.83
CA MET A 226 1.09 4.91 18.22
C MET A 226 -0.16 5.20 19.04
N ALA A 227 -0.81 4.19 19.61
CA ALA A 227 -1.95 4.38 20.52
C ALA A 227 -1.55 5.22 21.75
N ASN A 228 -0.39 4.94 22.35
CA ASN A 228 0.14 5.75 23.45
C ASN A 228 0.52 7.18 23.01
N ALA A 229 0.95 7.37 21.75
CA ALA A 229 1.18 8.70 21.19
C ALA A 229 -0.14 9.48 21.02
N VAL A 230 -1.17 8.85 20.48
CA VAL A 230 -2.52 9.44 20.39
C VAL A 230 -3.05 9.81 21.78
N GLN A 231 -2.87 8.93 22.76
CA GLN A 231 -3.27 9.22 24.13
C GLN A 231 -2.49 10.39 24.74
N ALA A 232 -1.21 10.55 24.42
CA ALA A 232 -0.41 11.68 24.91
C ALA A 232 -0.90 13.02 24.34
N VAL A 233 -1.40 13.03 23.11
CA VAL A 233 -2.03 14.21 22.48
C VAL A 233 -3.44 14.47 23.05
N HIS A 234 -4.17 13.41 23.39
CA HIS A 234 -5.55 13.49 23.91
C HIS A 234 -5.66 12.81 25.29
N PRO A 235 -5.05 13.35 26.36
CA PRO A 235 -4.92 12.67 27.65
C PRO A 235 -6.26 12.37 28.35
N GLU A 236 -7.27 13.19 28.09
CA GLU A 236 -8.61 13.06 28.71
C GLU A 236 -9.55 12.17 27.89
N ASN A 237 -9.09 11.65 26.74
CA ASN A 237 -9.94 10.84 25.86
C ASN A 237 -9.88 9.36 26.25
N ASP A 238 -11.04 8.77 26.52
CA ASP A 238 -11.22 7.37 26.89
C ASP A 238 -11.75 6.48 25.75
N GLN A 239 -11.97 7.05 24.55
CA GLN A 239 -12.47 6.30 23.41
C GLN A 239 -11.46 5.25 22.95
N THR A 240 -11.96 4.21 22.29
CA THR A 240 -11.10 3.22 21.66
C THR A 240 -10.36 3.83 20.48
N VAL A 241 -9.06 3.62 20.41
CA VAL A 241 -8.22 3.92 19.25
C VAL A 241 -8.21 2.70 18.34
N GLY A 242 -8.42 2.90 17.05
CA GLY A 242 -8.43 1.85 16.05
C GLY A 242 -7.30 2.00 15.03
N ALA A 243 -6.54 0.93 14.83
CA ALA A 243 -5.56 0.86 13.75
C ALA A 243 -6.07 0.00 12.60
N LEU A 244 -6.03 0.54 11.38
CA LEU A 244 -6.12 -0.23 10.16
C LEU A 244 -4.74 -0.83 9.84
N VAL A 245 -4.68 -2.13 9.64
CA VAL A 245 -3.45 -2.84 9.26
C VAL A 245 -3.71 -3.59 7.95
N PRO A 246 -3.26 -3.06 6.80
CA PRO A 246 -3.27 -3.83 5.56
C PRO A 246 -2.45 -5.10 5.71
N ALA A 247 -3.01 -6.24 5.33
CA ALA A 247 -2.34 -7.51 5.40
C ALA A 247 -2.62 -8.35 4.14
N SER A 248 -1.60 -9.04 3.66
CA SER A 248 -1.77 -9.99 2.56
C SER A 248 -2.57 -11.20 3.02
N VAL A 249 -3.65 -11.49 2.32
CA VAL A 249 -4.48 -12.67 2.54
C VAL A 249 -4.25 -13.76 1.48
N ARG A 250 -3.15 -13.66 0.72
CA ARG A 250 -2.82 -14.59 -0.38
C ARG A 250 -2.90 -16.04 0.03
N ARG A 251 -2.27 -16.41 1.15
CA ARG A 251 -2.27 -17.78 1.67
C ARG A 251 -3.65 -18.30 2.04
N HIS A 252 -4.50 -17.43 2.57
CA HIS A 252 -5.87 -17.76 2.98
C HIS A 252 -6.82 -17.90 1.78
N LEU A 253 -6.43 -17.37 0.61
CA LEU A 253 -7.25 -17.34 -0.60
C LEU A 253 -6.66 -18.17 -1.76
N ASP A 254 -5.72 -19.08 -1.47
CA ASP A 254 -5.03 -19.91 -2.47
C ASP A 254 -4.54 -19.10 -3.67
N SER A 255 -3.89 -17.98 -3.38
CA SER A 255 -3.48 -16.98 -4.36
C SER A 255 -2.04 -16.50 -4.15
N ASP A 256 -1.15 -17.38 -3.66
CA ASP A 256 0.23 -17.05 -3.29
C ASP A 256 1.03 -16.40 -4.41
N ASN A 257 0.74 -16.76 -5.65
CA ASN A 257 1.47 -16.27 -6.81
C ASN A 257 0.90 -14.98 -7.41
N THR A 258 -0.25 -14.52 -6.96
CA THR A 258 -0.90 -13.40 -7.65
C THR A 258 -0.12 -12.09 -7.53
N PHE A 259 0.00 -11.41 -8.67
CA PHE A 259 0.42 -10.01 -8.75
C PHE A 259 -0.71 -9.04 -8.34
N LYS A 260 -1.96 -9.46 -8.54
CA LYS A 260 -3.12 -8.60 -8.27
C LYS A 260 -3.27 -8.25 -6.80
N ASN A 261 -4.06 -7.22 -6.52
CA ASN A 261 -4.36 -6.82 -5.15
C ASN A 261 -4.99 -7.99 -4.38
N CYS A 262 -4.35 -8.39 -3.30
CA CYS A 262 -4.78 -9.45 -2.40
C CYS A 262 -4.56 -9.03 -0.94
N SER A 263 -4.76 -7.75 -0.66
CA SER A 263 -4.71 -7.21 0.69
C SER A 263 -6.11 -7.12 1.29
N SER A 264 -6.18 -7.35 2.59
CA SER A 264 -7.34 -7.12 3.43
C SER A 264 -6.96 -6.18 4.56
N ALA A 265 -7.96 -5.48 5.10
CA ALA A 265 -7.78 -4.61 6.23
C ALA A 265 -8.04 -5.38 7.53
N LEU A 266 -7.01 -5.59 8.33
CA LEU A 266 -7.17 -6.05 9.71
C LEU A 266 -7.39 -4.82 10.60
N ARG A 267 -8.20 -4.96 11.65
CA ARG A 267 -8.42 -3.91 12.63
C ARG A 267 -7.89 -4.32 14.00
N LEU A 268 -7.14 -3.42 14.61
CA LEU A 268 -6.63 -3.58 15.97
C LEU A 268 -7.24 -2.49 16.84
N SER A 269 -7.97 -2.90 17.86
CA SER A 269 -8.64 -2.00 18.80
C SER A 269 -7.75 -1.77 20.03
N TYR A 270 -7.64 -0.51 20.46
CA TYR A 270 -6.94 -0.15 21.69
C TYR A 270 -7.91 0.65 22.59
N PRO A 271 -8.66 -0.02 23.48
CA PRO A 271 -9.54 0.64 24.43
C PRO A 271 -8.72 1.41 25.46
N MET A 272 -8.58 2.73 25.30
CA MET A 272 -7.65 3.56 26.06
C MET A 272 -7.87 3.45 27.57
N ALA A 273 -9.12 3.53 28.05
CA ALA A 273 -9.45 3.43 29.47
C ALA A 273 -8.95 2.14 30.12
N GLN A 274 -8.95 1.02 29.40
CA GLN A 274 -8.49 -0.28 29.91
C GLN A 274 -6.99 -0.45 29.75
N MET A 275 -6.45 -0.06 28.60
CA MET A 275 -5.06 -0.35 28.24
C MET A 275 -4.05 0.51 29.01
N ARG A 276 -4.36 1.79 29.28
CA ARG A 276 -3.45 2.70 29.99
C ARG A 276 -3.10 2.27 31.42
N SER A 277 -3.96 1.46 32.06
CA SER A 277 -3.71 0.92 33.41
C SER A 277 -2.76 -0.28 33.41
N LEU A 278 -2.45 -0.86 32.24
CA LEU A 278 -1.63 -2.06 32.11
C LEU A 278 -0.16 -1.72 31.95
N PRO A 279 0.73 -2.60 32.43
CA PRO A 279 2.15 -2.53 32.08
C PRO A 279 2.33 -2.55 30.54
N PHE A 280 3.30 -1.81 30.04
CA PHE A 280 3.55 -1.69 28.60
C PHE A 280 3.73 -3.07 27.89
N SER A 281 4.45 -4.00 28.52
CA SER A 281 4.63 -5.34 27.99
C SER A 281 3.31 -6.13 27.85
N GLU A 282 2.35 -5.89 28.76
CA GLU A 282 1.02 -6.51 28.66
C GLU A 282 0.19 -5.89 27.55
N GLN A 283 0.24 -4.56 27.36
CA GLN A 283 -0.36 -3.88 26.22
C GLN A 283 0.16 -4.47 24.90
N ALA A 284 1.48 -4.67 24.79
CA ALA A 284 2.12 -5.23 23.60
C ALA A 284 1.70 -6.69 23.33
N GLN A 285 1.57 -7.52 24.35
CA GLN A 285 1.11 -8.91 24.24
C GLN A 285 -0.39 -9.00 23.84
N ARG A 286 -1.23 -8.12 24.40
CA ARG A 286 -2.65 -8.04 24.01
C ARG A 286 -2.81 -7.61 22.56
N SER A 287 -2.08 -6.59 22.12
CA SER A 287 -2.08 -6.16 20.72
C SER A 287 -1.61 -7.28 19.78
N ARG A 288 -0.59 -8.04 20.15
CA ARG A 288 -0.15 -9.22 19.39
C ARG A 288 -1.24 -10.30 19.32
N ALA A 289 -1.94 -10.56 20.40
CA ALA A 289 -3.04 -11.54 20.42
C ALA A 289 -4.17 -11.11 19.47
N MET A 290 -4.56 -9.83 19.49
CA MET A 290 -5.55 -9.28 18.57
C MET A 290 -5.11 -9.40 17.10
N LEU A 291 -3.87 -9.06 16.79
CA LEU A 291 -3.32 -9.19 15.43
C LEU A 291 -3.39 -10.66 14.95
N LYS A 292 -3.09 -11.62 15.84
CA LYS A 292 -3.18 -13.05 15.51
C LYS A 292 -4.62 -13.48 15.24
N GLN A 293 -5.59 -12.98 16.04
CA GLN A 293 -7.01 -13.28 15.83
C GLN A 293 -7.55 -12.63 14.54
N ALA A 294 -7.14 -11.39 14.24
CA ALA A 294 -7.54 -10.70 13.03
C ALA A 294 -6.97 -11.36 11.75
N ASN A 295 -5.86 -12.07 11.84
CA ASN A 295 -5.26 -12.82 10.70
C ASN A 295 -5.76 -14.27 10.66
N ASP A 296 -7.07 -14.43 10.58
CA ASP A 296 -7.77 -15.73 10.53
C ASP A 296 -8.23 -16.06 9.11
N GLU A 297 -8.15 -17.34 8.72
CA GLU A 297 -8.49 -17.78 7.36
C GLU A 297 -9.98 -17.58 7.03
N ASN A 298 -10.89 -17.91 7.97
CA ASN A 298 -12.33 -17.76 7.74
C ASN A 298 -12.70 -16.28 7.65
N LEU A 299 -12.04 -15.44 8.44
CA LEU A 299 -12.18 -14.00 8.36
C LEU A 299 -11.72 -13.47 7.01
N ALA A 300 -10.56 -13.88 6.51
CA ALA A 300 -10.06 -13.49 5.19
C ALA A 300 -11.03 -13.90 4.07
N LYS A 301 -11.54 -15.13 4.12
CA LYS A 301 -12.56 -15.66 3.19
C LYS A 301 -13.88 -14.88 3.29
N TYR A 302 -14.33 -14.56 4.51
CA TYR A 302 -15.53 -13.78 4.73
C TYR A 302 -15.42 -12.38 4.11
N ILE A 303 -14.31 -11.68 4.37
CA ILE A 303 -14.05 -10.36 3.80
C ILE A 303 -13.97 -10.42 2.26
N ALA A 304 -13.28 -11.42 1.72
CA ALA A 304 -13.21 -11.61 0.27
C ALA A 304 -14.59 -11.84 -0.36
N ASN A 305 -15.43 -12.66 0.27
CA ASN A 305 -16.81 -12.88 -0.16
C ASN A 305 -17.65 -11.60 -0.05
N ALA A 306 -17.54 -10.87 1.05
CA ALA A 306 -18.29 -9.63 1.26
C ALA A 306 -17.90 -8.56 0.24
N MET A 307 -16.60 -8.30 0.07
CA MET A 307 -16.11 -7.28 -0.86
C MET A 307 -16.33 -7.68 -2.33
N GLY A 308 -15.80 -8.82 -2.75
CA GLY A 308 -15.92 -9.29 -4.14
C GLY A 308 -17.35 -9.65 -4.51
N GLY A 309 -18.10 -10.28 -3.59
CA GLY A 309 -19.52 -10.63 -3.80
C GLY A 309 -20.40 -9.40 -3.94
N ALA A 310 -20.20 -8.40 -3.10
CA ALA A 310 -20.95 -7.13 -3.20
C ALA A 310 -20.66 -6.42 -4.53
N LEU A 311 -19.40 -6.35 -4.95
CA LEU A 311 -19.04 -5.74 -6.24
C LEU A 311 -19.64 -6.52 -7.44
N ARG A 312 -19.59 -7.86 -7.42
CA ARG A 312 -20.22 -8.68 -8.48
C ARG A 312 -21.72 -8.43 -8.55
N GLN A 313 -22.40 -8.43 -7.40
CA GLN A 313 -23.86 -8.21 -7.36
C GLN A 313 -24.25 -6.81 -7.82
N ILE A 314 -23.55 -5.78 -7.38
CA ILE A 314 -23.87 -4.40 -7.76
C ILE A 314 -23.51 -4.16 -9.22
N SER A 315 -22.41 -4.71 -9.75
CA SER A 315 -22.04 -4.58 -11.15
C SER A 315 -23.02 -5.30 -12.09
N ALA A 316 -23.59 -6.42 -11.64
CA ALA A 316 -24.64 -7.12 -12.40
C ALA A 316 -25.95 -6.32 -12.48
N LYS A 317 -26.27 -5.54 -11.45
CA LYS A 317 -27.49 -4.73 -11.39
C LYS A 317 -27.32 -3.34 -12.00
N ILE A 318 -26.14 -2.76 -11.84
CA ILE A 318 -25.80 -1.39 -12.26
C ILE A 318 -24.53 -1.48 -13.13
N PRO A 319 -24.70 -1.56 -14.46
CA PRO A 319 -23.62 -1.93 -15.38
C PRO A 319 -22.59 -0.81 -15.64
N ASN A 320 -22.77 0.40 -15.10
CA ASN A 320 -21.81 1.49 -15.25
C ASN A 320 -21.27 1.99 -13.93
N PHE A 321 -20.05 2.50 -13.95
CA PHE A 321 -19.35 3.00 -12.79
C PHE A 321 -20.09 4.16 -12.10
N ALA A 322 -20.59 5.13 -12.85
CA ALA A 322 -21.29 6.30 -12.31
C ALA A 322 -22.49 5.92 -11.44
N GLY A 323 -23.29 4.94 -11.89
CA GLY A 323 -24.42 4.43 -11.11
C GLY A 323 -24.03 3.71 -9.83
N ARG A 324 -22.79 3.16 -9.74
CA ARG A 324 -22.29 2.47 -8.54
C ARG A 324 -21.69 3.40 -7.50
N LEU A 325 -21.41 4.66 -7.85
CA LEU A 325 -20.77 5.63 -6.95
C LEU A 325 -21.45 5.77 -5.57
N PRO A 326 -22.78 5.91 -5.46
CA PRO A 326 -23.43 6.06 -4.15
C PRO A 326 -23.18 4.88 -3.21
N TYR A 327 -23.12 3.66 -3.74
CA TYR A 327 -22.81 2.47 -2.96
C TYR A 327 -21.34 2.47 -2.49
N LEU A 328 -20.42 2.86 -3.37
CA LEU A 328 -19.00 2.97 -3.04
C LEU A 328 -18.77 4.06 -1.99
N ASP A 329 -19.51 5.16 -2.05
CA ASP A 329 -19.46 6.22 -1.05
C ASP A 329 -19.93 5.75 0.34
N PHE A 330 -21.01 4.99 0.39
CA PHE A 330 -21.48 4.43 1.65
C PHE A 330 -20.40 3.54 2.30
N GLN A 331 -19.76 2.66 1.55
CA GLN A 331 -18.69 1.80 2.09
C GLN A 331 -17.47 2.61 2.55
N LYS A 332 -17.13 3.67 1.84
CA LYS A 332 -16.03 4.56 2.20
C LYS A 332 -16.30 5.28 3.53
N ASN A 333 -17.52 5.79 3.72
CA ASN A 333 -17.90 6.52 4.92
C ASN A 333 -18.05 5.63 6.16
N ALA A 334 -18.07 4.31 5.98
CA ALA A 334 -18.07 3.35 7.08
C ALA A 334 -16.67 3.09 7.68
N ASN A 335 -15.59 3.57 7.05
CA ASN A 335 -14.23 3.46 7.59
C ASN A 335 -13.95 4.58 8.60
N ASN A 336 -13.72 4.18 9.86
CA ASN A 336 -13.53 5.11 11.00
C ASN A 336 -12.22 4.81 11.76
N ASP A 337 -11.19 4.31 11.09
CA ASP A 337 -9.94 3.97 11.75
C ASP A 337 -9.18 5.24 12.16
N THR A 338 -8.60 5.25 13.37
CA THR A 338 -7.86 6.40 13.90
C THR A 338 -6.57 6.64 13.12
N TYR A 339 -5.84 5.55 12.79
CA TYR A 339 -4.61 5.60 11.98
C TYR A 339 -4.39 4.27 11.24
N MET A 340 -3.38 4.25 10.38
CA MET A 340 -2.99 3.04 9.62
C MET A 340 -1.53 2.68 9.90
N ILE A 341 -1.25 1.38 9.95
CA ILE A 341 0.09 0.83 10.01
C ILE A 341 0.27 -0.11 8.83
N ASP A 342 1.09 0.27 7.86
CA ASP A 342 1.36 -0.50 6.66
C ASP A 342 2.81 -1.03 6.68
N TYR A 343 2.97 -2.33 6.90
CA TYR A 343 4.26 -3.00 6.92
C TYR A 343 4.37 -3.99 5.78
N VAL A 344 5.03 -3.57 4.71
CA VAL A 344 5.19 -4.36 3.47
C VAL A 344 6.41 -5.31 3.55
N GLY A 345 7.28 -5.14 4.54
CA GLY A 345 8.51 -5.91 4.70
C GLY A 345 9.68 -5.28 3.93
N GLY A 346 10.70 -6.10 3.65
CA GLY A 346 11.85 -5.72 2.83
C GLY A 346 11.76 -6.30 1.42
N LEU A 347 12.48 -5.71 0.48
CA LEU A 347 12.66 -6.26 -0.87
C LEU A 347 13.57 -7.48 -0.85
N LYS A 348 13.22 -8.51 -1.60
CA LYS A 348 14.11 -9.64 -1.85
C LYS A 348 15.25 -9.21 -2.77
N ALA A 349 16.45 -9.65 -2.47
CA ALA A 349 17.62 -9.36 -3.26
C ALA A 349 18.68 -10.45 -3.09
N GLY A 350 19.63 -10.52 -4.03
CA GLY A 350 20.82 -11.36 -3.91
C GLY A 350 21.99 -10.63 -3.21
N GLU A 351 23.21 -10.96 -3.60
CA GLU A 351 24.42 -10.31 -3.07
C GLU A 351 24.45 -8.79 -3.26
N TYR A 352 23.67 -8.25 -4.21
CA TYR A 352 23.52 -6.82 -4.45
C TYR A 352 22.65 -6.11 -3.41
N ALA A 353 22.05 -6.82 -2.45
CA ALA A 353 21.22 -6.23 -1.39
C ALA A 353 21.91 -5.08 -0.63
N ARG A 354 23.24 -5.18 -0.45
CA ARG A 354 24.06 -4.15 0.18
C ARG A 354 24.07 -2.80 -0.57
N GLU A 355 23.67 -2.80 -1.83
CA GLU A 355 23.59 -1.60 -2.65
C GLU A 355 22.23 -0.92 -2.58
N ILE A 356 21.24 -1.57 -1.99
CA ILE A 356 19.93 -0.98 -1.70
C ILE A 356 20.00 -0.39 -0.30
N LEU A 357 20.18 0.93 -0.20
CA LEU A 357 20.41 1.62 1.06
C LEU A 357 19.14 1.96 1.82
N ARG A 358 18.05 2.25 1.09
CA ARG A 358 16.76 2.59 1.67
C ARG A 358 15.60 2.16 0.77
N THR A 359 14.49 1.88 1.41
CA THR A 359 13.19 1.74 0.75
C THR A 359 12.17 2.52 1.55
N LYS A 360 11.32 3.30 0.87
CA LYS A 360 10.22 4.03 1.48
C LYS A 360 8.94 3.71 0.73
N TYR A 361 7.88 3.49 1.47
CA TYR A 361 6.55 3.19 0.92
C TYR A 361 5.61 4.32 1.30
N MET A 362 4.79 4.76 0.37
CA MET A 362 3.74 5.74 0.66
C MET A 362 2.61 5.65 -0.36
N ALA A 363 1.40 5.98 0.06
CA ALA A 363 0.30 6.26 -0.86
C ALA A 363 0.08 7.77 -0.94
N THR A 364 0.01 8.30 -2.14
CA THR A 364 -0.36 9.69 -2.40
C THR A 364 -1.88 9.81 -2.35
N ASN A 365 -2.45 9.80 -1.15
CA ASN A 365 -3.89 9.81 -0.97
C ASN A 365 -4.32 10.93 -0.02
N THR A 366 -5.04 11.89 -0.54
CA THR A 366 -5.57 13.04 0.19
C THR A 366 -7.05 12.91 0.57
N GLU A 367 -7.70 11.77 0.33
CA GLU A 367 -9.13 11.63 0.63
C GLU A 367 -9.44 11.68 2.14
N PRO A 368 -10.52 12.40 2.51
CA PRO A 368 -10.87 12.68 3.90
C PRO A 368 -11.12 11.46 4.79
N ASN A 369 -11.53 10.36 4.24
CA ASN A 369 -12.04 9.21 4.99
C ASN A 369 -11.10 8.02 5.03
N PHE A 370 -9.83 8.21 4.65
CA PHE A 370 -8.77 7.27 4.94
C PHE A 370 -7.98 7.77 6.14
N SER A 371 -7.38 6.83 6.85
CA SER A 371 -6.60 7.06 8.06
C SER A 371 -5.74 8.32 7.96
N THR A 372 -5.91 9.19 8.91
CA THR A 372 -5.33 10.53 8.92
C THR A 372 -3.86 10.56 9.20
N VAL A 373 -3.38 9.56 9.93
CA VAL A 373 -1.95 9.30 10.14
C VAL A 373 -1.66 7.88 9.67
N THR A 374 -0.67 7.73 8.82
CA THR A 374 -0.23 6.42 8.33
C THR A 374 1.24 6.23 8.61
N LEU A 375 1.58 5.10 9.21
CA LEU A 375 2.96 4.62 9.37
C LEU A 375 3.23 3.60 8.26
N TYR A 376 3.96 4.00 7.22
CA TYR A 376 4.53 3.07 6.24
C TYR A 376 5.87 2.57 6.74
N ILE A 377 6.09 1.27 6.66
CA ILE A 377 7.27 0.64 7.26
C ILE A 377 7.92 -0.31 6.27
N SER A 378 9.22 -0.17 6.13
CA SER A 378 10.07 -1.12 5.40
C SER A 378 11.30 -1.50 6.24
N ALA A 379 11.94 -2.61 5.85
CA ALA A 379 13.20 -3.06 6.44
C ALA A 379 14.26 -3.17 5.34
N THR A 380 15.34 -2.40 5.44
CA THR A 380 16.41 -2.37 4.43
C THR A 380 17.74 -2.02 5.09
N SER A 381 18.80 -2.74 4.71
CA SER A 381 20.19 -2.47 5.15
C SER A 381 20.37 -2.36 6.67
N GLY A 382 19.65 -3.18 7.45
CA GLY A 382 19.73 -3.23 8.91
C GLY A 382 18.99 -2.10 9.62
N PHE A 383 18.10 -1.41 8.92
CA PHE A 383 17.23 -0.38 9.46
C PHE A 383 15.76 -0.64 9.14
N PHE A 384 14.90 -0.29 10.09
CA PHE A 384 13.52 0.05 9.78
C PHE A 384 13.45 1.49 9.29
N HIS A 385 12.82 1.70 8.16
CA HIS A 385 12.46 3.00 7.60
C HIS A 385 10.97 3.22 7.82
N PHE A 386 10.64 4.21 8.63
CA PHE A 386 9.27 4.65 8.84
C PHE A 386 9.03 5.89 8.02
N GLU A 387 8.01 5.90 7.21
CA GLU A 387 7.47 7.11 6.61
C GLU A 387 6.15 7.43 7.31
N ILE A 388 6.15 8.45 8.17
CA ILE A 388 4.97 8.83 8.93
C ILE A 388 4.26 9.93 8.18
N VAL A 389 3.17 9.57 7.52
CA VAL A 389 2.41 10.44 6.63
C VAL A 389 1.15 10.93 7.31
N ARG A 390 0.81 12.21 7.15
CA ARG A 390 -0.42 12.81 7.62
C ARG A 390 -1.01 13.77 6.60
N ALA A 391 -2.33 13.92 6.61
CA ALA A 391 -3.08 14.78 5.70
C ALA A 391 -3.43 16.15 6.30
N PHE A 392 -2.81 16.54 7.42
CA PHE A 392 -3.01 17.80 8.12
C PHE A 392 -1.68 18.38 8.61
N GLU A 393 -1.64 19.67 8.94
CA GLU A 393 -0.39 20.38 9.21
C GLU A 393 0.25 20.02 10.56
N SER A 394 -0.57 19.75 11.61
CA SER A 394 -0.06 19.45 12.95
C SER A 394 0.88 18.24 12.99
N GLY A 395 2.08 18.42 13.54
CA GLY A 395 3.06 17.34 13.78
C GLY A 395 2.91 16.63 15.13
N ALA A 396 1.91 16.97 15.94
CA ALA A 396 1.79 16.53 17.34
C ALA A 396 1.84 15.00 17.50
N TYR A 397 1.17 14.25 16.63
CA TYR A 397 1.17 12.78 16.71
C TYR A 397 2.52 12.16 16.33
N VAL A 398 3.22 12.78 15.39
CA VAL A 398 4.58 12.36 15.00
C VAL A 398 5.54 12.59 16.17
N ASP A 399 5.52 13.77 16.75
CA ASP A 399 6.39 14.12 17.88
C ASP A 399 6.09 13.24 19.09
N ALA A 400 4.82 13.00 19.40
CA ALA A 400 4.40 12.10 20.46
C ALA A 400 4.84 10.65 20.19
N PHE A 401 4.78 10.17 18.95
CA PHE A 401 5.27 8.84 18.57
C PHE A 401 6.79 8.73 18.75
N LEU A 402 7.55 9.73 18.33
CA LEU A 402 9.01 9.78 18.50
C LEU A 402 9.39 9.85 19.97
N GLU A 403 8.62 10.55 20.79
CA GLU A 403 8.79 10.55 22.25
C GLU A 403 8.57 9.16 22.86
N GLN A 404 7.58 8.36 22.36
CA GLN A 404 7.43 6.97 22.80
C GLN A 404 8.68 6.14 22.48
N LEU A 405 9.28 6.28 21.30
CA LEU A 405 10.54 5.60 20.97
C LEU A 405 11.63 5.98 21.96
N SER A 406 11.79 7.28 22.26
CA SER A 406 12.80 7.81 23.21
C SER A 406 12.60 7.26 24.61
N ARG A 407 11.37 7.25 25.12
CA ARG A 407 11.00 6.72 26.46
C ARG A 407 11.39 5.25 26.64
N HIS A 408 11.35 4.50 25.56
CA HIS A 408 11.74 3.10 25.55
C HIS A 408 13.21 2.87 25.14
N GLY A 409 14.04 3.94 25.11
CA GLY A 409 15.46 3.85 24.81
C GLY A 409 15.79 3.49 23.36
N ILE A 410 14.85 3.68 22.43
CA ILE A 410 15.05 3.39 21.01
C ILE A 410 15.54 4.66 20.32
N ALA A 411 16.83 4.63 19.93
CA ALA A 411 17.41 5.70 19.16
C ALA A 411 16.90 5.71 17.72
N TYR A 412 16.63 6.90 17.19
CA TYR A 412 16.18 7.12 15.83
C TYR A 412 16.89 8.29 15.17
N ALA A 413 16.88 8.32 13.84
CA ALA A 413 17.25 9.49 13.06
C ALA A 413 15.99 10.00 12.34
N ARG A 414 15.61 11.24 12.60
CA ARG A 414 14.54 11.94 11.89
C ARG A 414 15.14 12.74 10.75
N GLU A 415 14.59 12.61 9.56
CA GLU A 415 14.92 13.41 8.39
C GLU A 415 13.97 14.62 8.28
N PRO A 416 14.31 15.62 7.45
CA PRO A 416 13.42 16.76 7.19
C PRO A 416 12.06 16.31 6.67
N GLU A 417 11.02 17.01 7.06
CA GLU A 417 9.66 16.78 6.59
C GLU A 417 9.54 17.09 5.10
N SER A 418 8.90 16.18 4.37
CA SER A 418 8.55 16.33 2.97
C SER A 418 7.09 16.73 2.83
N ARG A 419 6.79 17.54 1.80
CA ARG A 419 5.42 17.88 1.41
C ARG A 419 5.13 17.27 0.04
N TYR A 420 4.09 16.47 0.00
CA TYR A 420 3.61 15.87 -1.24
C TYR A 420 2.35 16.60 -1.68
N ILE A 421 2.45 17.33 -2.78
CA ILE A 421 1.31 18.04 -3.36
C ILE A 421 0.72 17.13 -4.43
N THR A 422 -0.55 16.82 -4.26
CA THR A 422 -1.29 16.05 -5.25
C THR A 422 -1.54 16.93 -6.47
N PRO A 423 -1.15 16.54 -7.69
CA PRO A 423 -1.49 17.27 -8.89
C PRO A 423 -3.00 17.48 -9.02
N GLU A 424 -3.44 18.70 -9.31
CA GLU A 424 -4.87 19.04 -9.49
C GLU A 424 -5.58 18.16 -10.54
N ASN A 425 -4.82 17.65 -11.50
CA ASN A 425 -5.31 16.81 -12.59
C ASN A 425 -4.93 15.37 -12.36
N GLY A 426 -5.75 14.66 -11.64
CA GLY A 426 -5.45 13.29 -11.31
C GLY A 426 -5.62 12.28 -12.43
N LEU A 427 -5.27 11.06 -12.07
CA LEU A 427 -5.09 9.87 -12.89
C LEU A 427 -6.16 9.56 -13.94
N ILE A 428 -7.40 10.02 -13.75
CA ILE A 428 -8.55 9.50 -14.48
C ILE A 428 -9.29 10.58 -15.27
N THR A 429 -8.89 11.86 -15.15
CA THR A 429 -9.52 12.95 -15.90
C THR A 429 -9.40 12.80 -17.41
N ASP A 430 -8.37 12.12 -17.92
CA ASP A 430 -8.18 11.90 -19.35
C ASP A 430 -9.07 10.78 -19.91
N LEU A 431 -9.78 10.04 -19.07
CA LEU A 431 -10.71 9.01 -19.47
C LEU A 431 -12.14 9.53 -19.71
N GLY A 432 -12.35 10.84 -19.63
CA GLY A 432 -13.62 11.50 -20.02
C GLY A 432 -14.79 11.35 -19.06
N LEU A 433 -14.66 10.57 -18.00
CA LEU A 433 -15.78 10.27 -17.09
C LEU A 433 -16.09 11.34 -16.05
N LEU A 434 -15.12 12.16 -15.67
CA LEU A 434 -15.32 13.16 -14.62
C LEU A 434 -16.04 14.43 -15.10
N ASN A 435 -16.14 14.63 -16.40
CA ASN A 435 -16.87 15.78 -16.96
C ASN A 435 -18.40 15.62 -16.93
N ASN A 436 -18.91 14.44 -16.52
CA ASN A 436 -20.35 14.15 -16.47
C ASN A 436 -20.90 13.96 -15.05
N VAL A 437 -20.12 14.27 -14.03
CA VAL A 437 -20.55 14.20 -12.62
C VAL A 437 -20.57 15.61 -12.03
N ASN A 438 -21.46 16.45 -12.56
CA ASN A 438 -21.96 17.68 -11.92
C ASN A 438 -23.38 17.43 -11.42
#